data_45efecfc9fdb13419c68d8d44a11b31f
#
_entry.id   45efecfc9fdb13419c68d8d44a11b31f
#
_cell.length_a   1.000
_cell.length_b   1.000
_cell.length_c   1.000
_cell.angle_alpha   90.00
_cell.angle_beta   90.00
_cell.angle_gamma   90.00
#
_symmetry.space_group_name_H-M   'P 1'
#
loop_
_entity.id
_entity.type
_entity.pdbx_description
1 polymer ?
#
loop_
_entity_poly.entity_id
_entity_poly.type
_entity_poly.pdbx_seq_one_letter_code
_entity_poly.pdbx_strand_id
1 'polypeptide(L)'
;MAGGQLKVLTTLDQAKTQWYHFMAIVIAGMGFFTDAYDLFCISLVSKLLGRLYYSEPNSPNPGSLPPNVSAAVNGVALCGTLAGQLFFGWLGDKLGRKSVYGFTLILMVVCSVASGLSFGHTAKGVIATLCFFRFWLGFGIGGDYPLSATIMSEYANKRTRGAFIAAVFAMQGFGILFGAIVALVVSSGFRNSYPAPSYEQNATASLVPEADFVWRIILMFGTIPAALTYYWRMKMPETARYTALIARNAQHAAANMSQVLNTEIVEDKDQAELASASAGNNEWGLFSPQFLRRHGLHLLGTTSTWFLLDIAFYSQNLFQKDIFSKVGWIPPPKTMNAIEEVFRIARAQALIALCGTIPGYWFTVFFIDIVGRFAIQLMGFFMMTVFMLGLAVPYHHWTTAGHHTGFVVMYGFTFFFANFGPNSTTFIVPAEIFPARLRSTCHGISAAAGKAGAIIGAFGFLYAAQDPHKPEAGYSPGIGIRNALFVLAGTNFLGMIMTLLVPESKGLSLEEISKETVDDEEAA
;
A
#
# COMPACT_ATOMS: atom_id res chain seq x y z
N MET A 1 -23.86 11.10 -34.16
CA MET A 1 -23.71 9.65 -34.49
C MET A 1 -22.70 9.10 -33.49
N ALA A 2 -23.05 8.13 -32.66
CA ALA A 2 -22.13 7.56 -31.69
C ALA A 2 -20.89 7.02 -32.42
N GLY A 3 -19.73 7.59 -32.18
CA GLY A 3 -18.47 7.09 -32.70
C GLY A 3 -18.30 5.64 -32.27
N GLY A 4 -18.20 4.72 -33.24
CA GLY A 4 -18.20 3.28 -33.00
C GLY A 4 -17.04 2.91 -32.08
N GLN A 5 -17.36 2.43 -30.90
CA GLN A 5 -16.38 1.90 -29.95
C GLN A 5 -15.67 0.71 -30.61
N LEU A 6 -14.34 0.62 -30.50
CA LEU A 6 -13.55 -0.48 -31.07
C LEU A 6 -14.07 -1.83 -30.58
N LYS A 7 -14.24 -2.79 -31.48
CA LYS A 7 -14.77 -4.13 -31.16
C LYS A 7 -13.95 -4.83 -30.10
N VAL A 8 -12.63 -4.66 -30.10
CA VAL A 8 -11.76 -5.25 -29.08
C VAL A 8 -12.11 -4.75 -27.67
N LEU A 9 -12.42 -3.46 -27.52
CA LEU A 9 -12.78 -2.87 -26.22
C LEU A 9 -14.17 -3.34 -25.75
N THR A 10 -15.15 -3.35 -26.66
CA THR A 10 -16.50 -3.86 -26.36
C THR A 10 -16.47 -5.35 -25.99
N THR A 11 -15.67 -6.15 -26.69
CA THR A 11 -15.51 -7.58 -26.39
C THR A 11 -14.88 -7.79 -25.03
N LEU A 12 -13.87 -7.01 -24.65
CA LEU A 12 -13.27 -7.06 -23.29
C LEU A 12 -14.29 -6.71 -22.20
N ASP A 13 -15.08 -5.66 -22.38
CA ASP A 13 -16.06 -5.23 -21.39
C ASP A 13 -17.20 -6.24 -21.19
N GLN A 14 -17.50 -7.04 -22.21
CA GLN A 14 -18.54 -8.08 -22.19
C GLN A 14 -17.98 -9.49 -21.91
N ALA A 15 -16.64 -9.65 -21.90
CA ALA A 15 -16.03 -10.95 -21.70
C ALA A 15 -16.44 -11.59 -20.38
N LYS A 16 -16.76 -12.88 -20.43
CA LYS A 16 -16.97 -13.67 -19.21
C LYS A 16 -15.64 -13.82 -18.47
N THR A 17 -15.71 -13.91 -17.14
CA THR A 17 -14.54 -14.21 -16.32
C THR A 17 -13.94 -15.55 -16.75
N GLN A 18 -12.66 -15.53 -17.13
CA GLN A 18 -11.89 -16.67 -17.63
C GLN A 18 -10.64 -16.88 -16.78
N TRP A 19 -9.93 -17.99 -16.99
CA TRP A 19 -8.72 -18.32 -16.24
C TRP A 19 -7.61 -17.25 -16.32
N TYR A 20 -7.47 -16.57 -17.46
CA TYR A 20 -6.46 -15.53 -17.60
C TYR A 20 -6.68 -14.34 -16.65
N HIS A 21 -7.92 -14.01 -16.30
CA HIS A 21 -8.22 -12.97 -15.31
C HIS A 21 -7.68 -13.36 -13.92
N PHE A 22 -7.86 -14.64 -13.52
CA PHE A 22 -7.30 -15.13 -12.27
C PHE A 22 -5.77 -15.15 -12.28
N MET A 23 -5.17 -15.54 -13.40
CA MET A 23 -3.71 -15.47 -13.56
C MET A 23 -3.21 -14.02 -13.44
N ALA A 24 -3.88 -13.06 -14.05
CA ALA A 24 -3.53 -11.64 -13.95
C ALA A 24 -3.65 -11.14 -12.50
N ILE A 25 -4.71 -11.53 -11.77
CA ILE A 25 -4.89 -11.20 -10.35
C ILE A 25 -3.75 -11.79 -9.51
N VAL A 26 -3.37 -13.05 -9.74
CA VAL A 26 -2.27 -13.68 -9.00
C VAL A 26 -0.94 -12.97 -9.27
N ILE A 27 -0.62 -12.71 -10.53
CA ILE A 27 0.65 -12.08 -10.92
C ILE A 27 0.74 -10.64 -10.36
N ALA A 28 -0.29 -9.83 -10.54
CA ALA A 28 -0.33 -8.47 -10.02
C ALA A 28 -0.43 -8.46 -8.49
N GLY A 29 -1.24 -9.35 -7.91
CA GLY A 29 -1.43 -9.47 -6.47
C GLY A 29 -0.17 -9.89 -5.73
N MET A 30 0.68 -10.74 -6.32
CA MET A 30 1.97 -11.10 -5.73
C MET A 30 2.94 -9.91 -5.68
N GLY A 31 2.81 -8.93 -6.57
CA GLY A 31 3.49 -7.64 -6.42
C GLY A 31 3.10 -6.96 -5.12
N PHE A 32 1.79 -6.74 -4.91
CA PHE A 32 1.27 -6.12 -3.68
C PHE A 32 1.54 -6.91 -2.42
N PHE A 33 1.55 -8.24 -2.50
CA PHE A 33 1.98 -9.10 -1.41
C PHE A 33 3.42 -8.78 -0.99
N THR A 34 4.33 -8.70 -1.95
CA THR A 34 5.75 -8.39 -1.71
C THR A 34 5.93 -6.95 -1.23
N ASP A 35 5.24 -5.99 -1.85
CA ASP A 35 5.26 -4.58 -1.46
C ASP A 35 4.90 -4.38 0.01
N ALA A 36 3.81 -5.01 0.43
CA ALA A 36 3.35 -4.91 1.81
C ALA A 36 4.29 -5.64 2.78
N TYR A 37 4.81 -6.81 2.38
CA TYR A 37 5.84 -7.48 3.14
C TYR A 37 7.02 -6.54 3.40
N ASP A 38 7.61 -5.99 2.35
CA ASP A 38 8.82 -5.18 2.41
C ASP A 38 8.62 -3.84 3.15
N LEU A 39 7.45 -3.19 2.97
CA LEU A 39 7.16 -1.93 3.66
C LEU A 39 6.93 -2.10 5.15
N PHE A 40 6.24 -3.17 5.56
CA PHE A 40 5.79 -3.30 6.95
C PHE A 40 6.67 -4.20 7.82
N CYS A 41 7.50 -5.10 7.25
CA CYS A 41 8.41 -5.93 8.04
C CYS A 41 9.44 -5.13 8.85
N ILE A 42 9.78 -3.91 8.42
CA ILE A 42 10.69 -3.02 9.17
C ILE A 42 10.17 -2.68 10.57
N SER A 43 8.85 -2.55 10.72
CA SER A 43 8.25 -2.26 12.03
C SER A 43 8.45 -3.42 13.01
N LEU A 44 8.52 -4.67 12.52
CA LEU A 44 8.75 -5.87 13.32
C LEU A 44 10.16 -5.91 13.91
N VAL A 45 11.14 -5.41 13.14
CA VAL A 45 12.56 -5.54 13.50
C VAL A 45 13.16 -4.24 14.06
N SER A 46 12.45 -3.13 14.03
CA SER A 46 12.99 -1.83 14.44
C SER A 46 13.44 -1.78 15.92
N LYS A 47 12.73 -2.47 16.83
CA LYS A 47 13.16 -2.59 18.23
C LYS A 47 14.42 -3.44 18.36
N LEU A 48 14.55 -4.49 17.56
CA LEU A 48 15.76 -5.31 17.51
C LEU A 48 16.97 -4.50 17.00
N LEU A 49 16.79 -3.69 15.96
CA LEU A 49 17.83 -2.78 15.48
C LEU A 49 18.26 -1.80 16.58
N GLY A 50 17.32 -1.29 17.38
CA GLY A 50 17.61 -0.45 18.53
C GLY A 50 18.47 -1.17 19.58
N ARG A 51 18.13 -2.42 19.90
CA ARG A 51 18.93 -3.23 20.86
C ARG A 51 20.32 -3.57 20.34
N LEU A 52 20.45 -3.88 19.04
CA LEU A 52 21.73 -4.26 18.43
C LEU A 52 22.71 -3.10 18.28
N TYR A 53 22.21 -1.94 17.86
CA TYR A 53 23.08 -0.86 17.39
C TYR A 53 23.06 0.41 18.24
N TYR A 54 22.04 0.59 19.10
CA TYR A 54 21.81 1.82 19.87
C TYR A 54 21.50 1.57 21.34
N SER A 55 21.68 0.34 21.84
CA SER A 55 21.43 0.02 23.25
C SER A 55 22.52 0.61 24.13
N GLU A 56 22.11 1.45 25.09
CA GLU A 56 22.96 1.87 26.19
C GLU A 56 22.73 0.94 27.39
N PRO A 57 23.79 0.57 28.12
CA PRO A 57 23.66 -0.18 29.37
C PRO A 57 22.73 0.57 30.34
N ASN A 58 21.76 -0.14 30.94
CA ASN A 58 20.77 0.41 31.87
C ASN A 58 19.73 1.38 31.26
N SER A 59 19.52 1.36 29.93
CA SER A 59 18.46 2.13 29.29
C SER A 59 17.09 1.83 29.94
N PRO A 60 16.28 2.84 30.26
CA PRO A 60 14.91 2.64 30.75
C PRO A 60 14.01 1.96 29.71
N ASN A 61 14.27 2.17 28.42
CA ASN A 61 13.53 1.60 27.29
C ASN A 61 14.51 0.92 26.30
N PRO A 62 14.96 -0.31 26.57
CA PRO A 62 15.85 -1.02 25.67
C PRO A 62 15.21 -1.20 24.30
N GLY A 63 15.97 -1.01 23.24
CA GLY A 63 15.51 -1.12 21.86
C GLY A 63 14.87 0.14 21.28
N SER A 64 14.80 1.24 22.01
CA SER A 64 14.40 2.54 21.44
C SER A 64 15.49 3.08 20.54
N LEU A 65 15.11 3.37 19.28
CA LEU A 65 16.00 4.06 18.33
C LEU A 65 16.01 5.57 18.62
N PRO A 66 17.15 6.25 18.41
CA PRO A 66 17.17 7.71 18.40
C PRO A 66 16.14 8.28 17.42
N PRO A 67 15.53 9.46 17.70
CA PRO A 67 14.42 9.99 16.89
C PRO A 67 14.73 10.06 15.40
N ASN A 68 15.86 10.61 15.02
CA ASN A 68 16.27 10.75 13.62
C ASN A 68 16.50 9.40 12.94
N VAL A 69 17.03 8.41 13.66
CA VAL A 69 17.25 7.06 13.14
C VAL A 69 15.93 6.32 12.98
N SER A 70 15.04 6.41 13.98
CA SER A 70 13.70 5.83 13.91
C SER A 70 12.89 6.40 12.75
N ALA A 71 12.95 7.72 12.57
CA ALA A 71 12.33 8.40 11.46
C ALA A 71 12.89 7.91 10.10
N ALA A 72 14.22 7.85 9.95
CA ALA A 72 14.85 7.39 8.73
C ALA A 72 14.49 5.93 8.41
N VAL A 73 14.62 5.02 9.37
CA VAL A 73 14.38 3.58 9.16
C VAL A 73 12.93 3.29 8.77
N ASN A 74 11.96 3.97 9.38
CA ASN A 74 10.54 3.76 9.07
C ASN A 74 10.05 4.57 7.85
N GLY A 75 10.65 5.74 7.59
CA GLY A 75 10.14 6.68 6.58
C GLY A 75 10.83 6.65 5.23
N VAL A 76 12.09 6.22 5.15
CA VAL A 76 12.89 6.34 3.90
C VAL A 76 12.29 5.55 2.72
N ALA A 77 11.74 4.37 2.98
CA ALA A 77 11.09 3.56 1.95
C ALA A 77 9.83 4.27 1.41
N LEU A 78 9.09 4.98 2.25
CA LEU A 78 7.92 5.77 1.84
C LEU A 78 8.33 6.94 0.94
N CYS A 79 9.46 7.59 1.21
CA CYS A 79 10.03 8.63 0.35
C CYS A 79 10.39 8.06 -1.03
N GLY A 80 11.02 6.88 -1.06
CA GLY A 80 11.29 6.16 -2.31
C GLY A 80 10.01 5.81 -3.07
N THR A 81 8.99 5.31 -2.37
CA THR A 81 7.71 4.93 -2.96
C THR A 81 6.99 6.14 -3.57
N LEU A 82 6.98 7.28 -2.88
CA LEU A 82 6.43 8.53 -3.41
C LEU A 82 7.11 8.92 -4.74
N ALA A 83 8.44 8.95 -4.75
CA ALA A 83 9.19 9.29 -5.95
C ALA A 83 8.94 8.28 -7.09
N GLY A 84 8.90 6.99 -6.76
CA GLY A 84 8.62 5.91 -7.71
C GLY A 84 7.20 5.99 -8.31
N GLN A 85 6.20 6.33 -7.51
CA GLN A 85 4.81 6.47 -7.96
C GLN A 85 4.66 7.58 -9.01
N LEU A 86 5.31 8.73 -8.81
CA LEU A 86 5.31 9.81 -9.78
C LEU A 86 6.07 9.42 -11.05
N PHE A 87 7.28 8.89 -10.89
CA PHE A 87 8.16 8.55 -12.02
C PHE A 87 7.59 7.42 -12.87
N PHE A 88 7.27 6.30 -12.27
CA PHE A 88 6.78 5.13 -13.01
C PHE A 88 5.32 5.26 -13.45
N GLY A 89 4.51 6.04 -12.74
CA GLY A 89 3.16 6.39 -13.19
C GLY A 89 3.20 7.11 -14.55
N TRP A 90 4.05 8.12 -14.67
CA TRP A 90 4.28 8.82 -15.92
C TRP A 90 4.93 7.91 -16.98
N LEU A 91 5.95 7.14 -16.61
CA LEU A 91 6.68 6.27 -17.53
C LEU A 91 5.78 5.16 -18.09
N GLY A 92 4.84 4.62 -17.29
CA GLY A 92 3.88 3.62 -17.71
C GLY A 92 2.94 4.09 -18.82
N ASP A 93 2.53 5.36 -18.81
CA ASP A 93 1.75 5.95 -19.90
C ASP A 93 2.60 6.22 -21.16
N LYS A 94 3.91 6.44 -21.02
CA LYS A 94 4.82 6.75 -22.12
C LYS A 94 5.40 5.51 -22.82
N LEU A 95 5.89 4.52 -22.07
CA LEU A 95 6.61 3.35 -22.59
C LEU A 95 5.79 2.06 -22.61
N GLY A 96 4.57 2.10 -22.12
CA GLY A 96 3.72 0.92 -21.92
C GLY A 96 3.85 0.33 -20.51
N ARG A 97 2.78 -0.35 -20.11
CA ARG A 97 2.64 -0.87 -18.73
C ARG A 97 3.60 -2.04 -18.47
N LYS A 98 3.69 -2.97 -19.43
CA LYS A 98 4.46 -4.20 -19.30
C LYS A 98 5.96 -3.97 -19.11
N SER A 99 6.56 -3.13 -19.94
CA SER A 99 8.03 -2.92 -19.95
C SER A 99 8.51 -2.33 -18.63
N VAL A 100 7.78 -1.34 -18.12
CA VAL A 100 8.09 -0.65 -16.87
C VAL A 100 7.85 -1.57 -15.68
N TYR A 101 6.78 -2.37 -15.72
CA TYR A 101 6.39 -3.31 -14.67
C TYR A 101 7.42 -4.42 -14.41
N GLY A 102 8.13 -4.87 -15.44
CA GLY A 102 9.24 -5.83 -15.28
C GLY A 102 10.45 -5.22 -14.59
N PHE A 103 10.79 -3.97 -14.92
CA PHE A 103 11.93 -3.26 -14.34
C PHE A 103 11.76 -2.99 -12.84
N THR A 104 10.55 -2.55 -12.43
CA THR A 104 10.27 -2.28 -11.01
C THR A 104 10.49 -3.51 -10.13
N LEU A 105 10.07 -4.69 -10.60
CA LEU A 105 10.26 -5.95 -9.85
C LEU A 105 11.73 -6.34 -9.70
N ILE A 106 12.56 -6.18 -10.73
CA ILE A 106 14.00 -6.45 -10.64
C ILE A 106 14.63 -5.54 -9.58
N LEU A 107 14.29 -4.25 -9.61
CA LEU A 107 14.78 -3.28 -8.63
C LEU A 107 14.38 -3.67 -7.20
N MET A 108 13.14 -4.09 -7.00
CA MET A 108 12.66 -4.56 -5.69
C MET A 108 13.42 -5.78 -5.19
N VAL A 109 13.58 -6.81 -6.02
CA VAL A 109 14.30 -8.04 -5.68
C VAL A 109 15.74 -7.72 -5.25
N VAL A 110 16.46 -6.95 -6.06
CA VAL A 110 17.86 -6.59 -5.78
C VAL A 110 17.97 -5.78 -4.49
N CYS A 111 17.12 -4.78 -4.31
CA CYS A 111 17.19 -3.90 -3.14
C CYS A 111 16.69 -4.57 -1.85
N SER A 112 15.76 -5.53 -1.93
CA SER A 112 15.30 -6.31 -0.78
C SER A 112 16.44 -7.20 -0.24
N VAL A 113 17.14 -7.92 -1.13
CA VAL A 113 18.36 -8.69 -0.75
C VAL A 113 19.42 -7.76 -0.17
N ALA A 114 19.74 -6.67 -0.85
CA ALA A 114 20.76 -5.72 -0.42
C ALA A 114 20.42 -5.08 0.93
N SER A 115 19.14 -4.85 1.23
CA SER A 115 18.69 -4.35 2.54
C SER A 115 19.08 -5.29 3.69
N GLY A 116 18.87 -6.60 3.52
CA GLY A 116 19.26 -7.59 4.53
C GLY A 116 20.77 -7.80 4.62
N LEU A 117 21.51 -7.55 3.53
CA LEU A 117 22.97 -7.59 3.49
C LEU A 117 23.64 -6.27 3.89
N SER A 118 22.90 -5.31 4.42
CA SER A 118 23.44 -4.02 4.84
C SER A 118 24.66 -4.15 5.74
N PHE A 119 25.70 -3.37 5.45
CA PHE A 119 27.01 -3.47 6.06
C PHE A 119 27.50 -2.12 6.58
N GLY A 120 28.44 -2.17 7.52
CA GLY A 120 29.12 -0.99 8.06
C GLY A 120 29.98 -1.36 9.27
N HIS A 121 31.03 -0.61 9.50
CA HIS A 121 31.90 -0.77 10.68
C HIS A 121 31.28 -0.12 11.93
N THR A 122 30.28 0.71 11.77
CA THR A 122 29.61 1.43 12.85
C THR A 122 28.10 1.27 12.73
N ALA A 123 27.37 1.44 13.83
CA ALA A 123 25.90 1.46 13.83
C ALA A 123 25.31 2.40 12.78
N LYS A 124 25.88 3.62 12.67
CA LYS A 124 25.48 4.61 11.64
C LYS A 124 25.72 4.09 10.22
N GLY A 125 26.82 3.37 9.98
CA GLY A 125 27.12 2.79 8.67
C GLY A 125 26.12 1.72 8.24
N VAL A 126 25.77 0.80 9.14
CA VAL A 126 24.76 -0.24 8.87
C VAL A 126 23.39 0.39 8.59
N ILE A 127 22.97 1.36 9.40
CA ILE A 127 21.68 2.04 9.20
C ILE A 127 21.69 2.88 7.92
N ALA A 128 22.78 3.54 7.58
CA ALA A 128 22.87 4.33 6.35
C ALA A 128 22.76 3.45 5.09
N THR A 129 23.46 2.31 5.06
CA THR A 129 23.35 1.35 3.95
C THR A 129 21.97 0.71 3.88
N LEU A 130 21.37 0.37 5.03
CA LEU A 130 19.99 -0.09 5.09
C LEU A 130 19.01 0.94 4.51
N CYS A 131 19.10 2.19 4.94
CA CYS A 131 18.25 3.27 4.44
C CYS A 131 18.45 3.53 2.95
N PHE A 132 19.68 3.46 2.44
CA PHE A 132 19.97 3.60 1.01
C PHE A 132 19.24 2.53 0.18
N PHE A 133 19.39 1.26 0.54
CA PHE A 133 18.72 0.19 -0.20
C PHE A 133 17.20 0.21 -0.01
N ARG A 134 16.70 0.60 1.15
CA ARG A 134 15.28 0.74 1.39
C ARG A 134 14.65 1.91 0.62
N PHE A 135 15.39 2.98 0.34
CA PHE A 135 14.91 4.03 -0.56
C PHE A 135 14.67 3.49 -1.97
N TRP A 136 15.65 2.79 -2.53
CA TRP A 136 15.53 2.22 -3.88
C TRP A 136 14.52 1.06 -3.95
N LEU A 137 14.40 0.28 -2.89
CA LEU A 137 13.33 -0.70 -2.73
C LEU A 137 11.96 -0.02 -2.79
N GLY A 138 11.76 1.05 -2.01
CA GLY A 138 10.56 1.86 -2.05
C GLY A 138 10.30 2.47 -3.43
N PHE A 139 11.34 2.95 -4.13
CA PHE A 139 11.23 3.48 -5.48
C PHE A 139 10.69 2.42 -6.46
N GLY A 140 11.16 1.18 -6.37
CA GLY A 140 10.60 0.05 -7.14
C GLY A 140 9.15 -0.25 -6.79
N ILE A 141 8.82 -0.34 -5.49
CA ILE A 141 7.44 -0.52 -4.98
C ILE A 141 6.51 0.57 -5.52
N GLY A 142 7.00 1.82 -5.59
CA GLY A 142 6.23 2.94 -6.10
C GLY A 142 5.72 2.73 -7.53
N GLY A 143 6.46 2.01 -8.36
CA GLY A 143 6.02 1.68 -9.72
C GLY A 143 4.92 0.63 -9.78
N ASP A 144 4.88 -0.29 -8.84
CA ASP A 144 3.88 -1.36 -8.84
C ASP A 144 2.45 -0.83 -8.61
N TYR A 145 2.27 0.24 -7.83
CA TYR A 145 0.96 0.82 -7.54
C TYR A 145 0.21 1.29 -8.80
N PRO A 146 0.69 2.27 -9.56
CA PRO A 146 -0.01 2.75 -10.73
C PRO A 146 -0.07 1.72 -11.86
N LEU A 147 1.00 0.91 -12.04
CA LEU A 147 1.06 -0.07 -13.12
C LEU A 147 0.11 -1.23 -12.90
N SER A 148 0.11 -1.85 -11.72
CA SER A 148 -0.80 -2.97 -11.39
C SER A 148 -2.26 -2.52 -11.43
N ALA A 149 -2.58 -1.35 -10.86
CA ALA A 149 -3.93 -0.81 -10.89
C ALA A 149 -4.42 -0.58 -12.33
N THR A 150 -3.58 0.05 -13.16
CA THR A 150 -3.91 0.32 -14.56
C THR A 150 -4.05 -0.97 -15.36
N ILE A 151 -3.10 -1.90 -15.24
CA ILE A 151 -3.17 -3.21 -15.89
C ILE A 151 -4.48 -3.91 -15.54
N MET A 152 -4.81 -4.02 -14.25
CA MET A 152 -6.01 -4.72 -13.82
C MET A 152 -7.31 -4.03 -14.24
N SER A 153 -7.36 -2.69 -14.21
CA SER A 153 -8.52 -1.96 -14.70
C SER A 153 -8.74 -2.15 -16.20
N GLU A 154 -7.66 -2.25 -16.98
CA GLU A 154 -7.68 -2.41 -18.43
C GLU A 154 -7.95 -3.86 -18.87
N TYR A 155 -7.60 -4.87 -18.06
CA TYR A 155 -7.91 -6.28 -18.35
C TYR A 155 -9.30 -6.72 -17.86
N ALA A 156 -9.81 -6.14 -16.78
CA ALA A 156 -11.06 -6.56 -16.19
C ALA A 156 -12.28 -6.15 -17.04
N ASN A 157 -13.33 -6.98 -16.99
CA ASN A 157 -14.60 -6.66 -17.60
C ASN A 157 -15.38 -5.60 -16.80
N LYS A 158 -16.32 -4.93 -17.43
CA LYS A 158 -17.13 -3.84 -16.83
C LYS A 158 -17.87 -4.27 -15.55
N ARG A 159 -18.31 -5.53 -15.46
CA ARG A 159 -19.18 -6.01 -14.37
C ARG A 159 -18.41 -6.32 -13.08
N THR A 160 -17.18 -6.81 -13.18
CA THR A 160 -16.40 -7.32 -12.04
C THR A 160 -15.08 -6.59 -11.85
N ARG A 161 -14.91 -5.43 -12.51
CA ARG A 161 -13.65 -4.66 -12.49
C ARG A 161 -13.24 -4.27 -11.09
N GLY A 162 -14.17 -3.74 -10.30
CA GLY A 162 -13.89 -3.33 -8.93
C GLY A 162 -13.41 -4.48 -8.07
N ALA A 163 -14.07 -5.64 -8.15
CA ALA A 163 -13.67 -6.84 -7.42
C ALA A 163 -12.28 -7.34 -7.84
N PHE A 164 -11.93 -7.26 -9.12
CA PHE A 164 -10.61 -7.69 -9.60
C PHE A 164 -9.49 -6.77 -9.11
N ILE A 165 -9.67 -5.46 -9.20
CA ILE A 165 -8.70 -4.50 -8.68
C ILE A 165 -8.59 -4.64 -7.15
N ALA A 166 -9.74 -4.79 -6.47
CA ALA A 166 -9.77 -5.03 -5.03
C ALA A 166 -9.06 -6.32 -4.62
N ALA A 167 -9.21 -7.42 -5.39
CA ALA A 167 -8.56 -8.70 -5.11
C ALA A 167 -7.02 -8.61 -5.23
N VAL A 168 -6.53 -7.88 -6.23
CA VAL A 168 -5.09 -7.59 -6.36
C VAL A 168 -4.60 -6.83 -5.14
N PHE A 169 -5.30 -5.79 -4.73
CA PHE A 169 -4.90 -4.98 -3.58
C PHE A 169 -5.06 -5.71 -2.24
N ALA A 170 -6.03 -6.64 -2.14
CA ALA A 170 -6.24 -7.48 -0.96
C ALA A 170 -5.03 -8.37 -0.61
N MET A 171 -4.17 -8.67 -1.60
CA MET A 171 -2.92 -9.40 -1.38
C MET A 171 -1.95 -8.65 -0.46
N GLN A 172 -2.11 -7.34 -0.32
CA GLN A 172 -1.38 -6.55 0.69
C GLN A 172 -1.63 -7.07 2.11
N GLY A 173 -2.87 -7.42 2.45
CA GLY A 173 -3.19 -8.00 3.76
C GLY A 173 -2.47 -9.32 4.01
N PHE A 174 -2.39 -10.19 2.99
CA PHE A 174 -1.62 -11.43 3.09
C PHE A 174 -0.12 -11.18 3.19
N GLY A 175 0.42 -10.16 2.51
CA GLY A 175 1.83 -9.75 2.62
C GLY A 175 2.19 -9.32 4.05
N ILE A 176 1.34 -8.51 4.69
CA ILE A 176 1.50 -8.09 6.09
C ILE A 176 1.47 -9.31 7.04
N LEU A 177 0.49 -10.19 6.86
CA LEU A 177 0.38 -11.42 7.66
C LEU A 177 1.60 -12.33 7.46
N PHE A 178 2.01 -12.53 6.24
CA PHE A 178 3.17 -13.38 5.92
C PHE A 178 4.46 -12.83 6.51
N GLY A 179 4.68 -11.51 6.48
CA GLY A 179 5.80 -10.86 7.17
C GLY A 179 5.81 -11.14 8.66
N ALA A 180 4.65 -11.07 9.30
CA ALA A 180 4.52 -11.42 10.71
C ALA A 180 4.75 -12.92 10.97
N ILE A 181 4.27 -13.82 10.09
CA ILE A 181 4.51 -15.28 10.20
C ILE A 181 6.00 -15.58 10.05
N VAL A 182 6.69 -15.00 9.06
CA VAL A 182 8.14 -15.18 8.88
C VAL A 182 8.89 -14.72 10.13
N ALA A 183 8.53 -13.54 10.67
CA ALA A 183 9.14 -13.03 11.90
C ALA A 183 8.87 -13.95 13.10
N LEU A 184 7.68 -14.54 13.23
CA LEU A 184 7.35 -15.53 14.27
C LEU A 184 8.19 -16.79 14.14
N VAL A 185 8.30 -17.35 12.93
CA VAL A 185 9.06 -18.60 12.67
C VAL A 185 10.54 -18.37 12.94
N VAL A 186 11.12 -17.31 12.38
CA VAL A 186 12.54 -16.98 12.54
C VAL A 186 12.85 -16.71 14.02
N SER A 187 12.09 -15.82 14.67
CA SER A 187 12.34 -15.50 16.08
C SER A 187 12.12 -16.70 17.00
N SER A 188 11.15 -17.57 16.72
CA SER A 188 10.94 -18.81 17.50
C SER A 188 12.10 -19.77 17.36
N GLY A 189 12.60 -19.98 16.13
CA GLY A 189 13.77 -20.83 15.87
C GLY A 189 15.01 -20.33 16.62
N PHE A 190 15.33 -19.05 16.47
CA PHE A 190 16.49 -18.45 17.13
C PHE A 190 16.36 -18.44 18.66
N ARG A 191 15.15 -18.15 19.21
CA ARG A 191 14.90 -18.21 20.65
C ARG A 191 15.14 -19.59 21.24
N ASN A 192 14.77 -20.64 20.53
CA ASN A 192 14.97 -22.01 20.99
C ASN A 192 16.44 -22.46 20.91
N SER A 193 17.16 -22.00 19.85
CA SER A 193 18.57 -22.35 19.64
C SER A 193 19.52 -21.52 20.51
N TYR A 194 19.15 -20.29 20.85
CA TYR A 194 19.98 -19.33 21.58
C TYR A 194 19.18 -18.74 22.76
N PRO A 195 18.95 -19.52 23.83
CA PRO A 195 18.21 -19.05 25.01
C PRO A 195 18.97 -17.92 25.70
N ALA A 196 18.26 -16.84 26.02
CA ALA A 196 18.80 -15.66 26.67
C ALA A 196 17.92 -15.21 27.85
N PRO A 197 18.50 -14.65 28.93
CA PRO A 197 17.72 -14.11 30.05
C PRO A 197 16.97 -12.84 29.62
N SER A 198 16.02 -12.39 30.45
CA SER A 198 15.39 -11.09 30.27
C SER A 198 16.38 -9.94 30.49
N TYR A 199 16.07 -8.76 29.96
CA TYR A 199 16.93 -7.58 30.13
C TYR A 199 17.10 -7.19 31.60
N GLU A 200 16.08 -7.33 32.43
CA GLU A 200 16.12 -7.06 33.88
C GLU A 200 17.08 -8.00 34.63
N GLN A 201 17.18 -9.25 34.18
CA GLN A 201 18.08 -10.23 34.81
C GLN A 201 19.54 -9.98 34.40
N ASN A 202 19.79 -9.75 33.12
CA ASN A 202 21.12 -9.43 32.61
C ASN A 202 21.00 -8.68 31.27
N ALA A 203 21.24 -7.38 31.32
CA ALA A 203 21.10 -6.51 30.15
C ALA A 203 22.00 -6.95 28.97
N THR A 204 23.25 -7.32 29.23
CA THR A 204 24.19 -7.73 28.19
C THR A 204 23.84 -9.10 27.61
N ALA A 205 23.56 -10.08 28.47
CA ALA A 205 23.22 -11.44 28.03
C ALA A 205 21.82 -11.55 27.39
N SER A 206 20.96 -10.56 27.57
CA SER A 206 19.63 -10.52 26.92
C SER A 206 19.69 -10.31 25.41
N LEU A 207 20.85 -9.92 24.88
CA LEU A 207 21.11 -9.74 23.47
C LEU A 207 22.22 -10.69 23.02
N VAL A 208 21.83 -11.75 22.30
CA VAL A 208 22.80 -12.71 21.74
C VAL A 208 23.33 -12.17 20.38
N PRO A 209 24.62 -12.43 20.05
CA PRO A 209 25.20 -11.94 18.78
C PRO A 209 24.44 -12.42 17.54
N GLU A 210 23.86 -13.62 17.58
CA GLU A 210 23.08 -14.23 16.50
C GLU A 210 21.78 -13.49 16.21
N ALA A 211 21.33 -12.63 17.11
CA ALA A 211 20.15 -11.78 16.88
C ALA A 211 20.33 -10.83 15.67
N ASP A 212 21.56 -10.56 15.24
CA ASP A 212 21.84 -9.80 14.02
C ASP A 212 21.32 -10.52 12.76
N PHE A 213 21.36 -11.85 12.73
CA PHE A 213 20.81 -12.61 11.59
C PHE A 213 19.29 -12.56 11.53
N VAL A 214 18.59 -12.40 12.65
CA VAL A 214 17.13 -12.42 12.70
C VAL A 214 16.51 -11.33 11.82
N TRP A 215 16.92 -10.09 11.97
CA TRP A 215 16.38 -8.98 11.19
C TRP A 215 16.78 -9.06 9.70
N ARG A 216 17.99 -9.56 9.42
CA ARG A 216 18.48 -9.74 8.05
C ARG A 216 17.66 -10.77 7.30
N ILE A 217 17.41 -11.93 7.90
CA ILE A 217 16.59 -13.00 7.33
C ILE A 217 15.17 -12.50 7.10
N ILE A 218 14.57 -11.82 8.08
CA ILE A 218 13.22 -11.29 7.96
C ILE A 218 13.13 -10.31 6.78
N LEU A 219 14.09 -9.39 6.61
CA LEU A 219 14.04 -8.43 5.51
C LEU A 219 14.26 -9.10 4.14
N MET A 220 15.18 -10.06 4.02
CA MET A 220 15.49 -10.71 2.74
C MET A 220 14.41 -11.68 2.28
N PHE A 221 13.63 -12.25 3.19
CA PHE A 221 12.70 -13.32 2.85
C PHE A 221 11.60 -12.88 1.85
N GLY A 222 11.25 -11.59 1.84
CA GLY A 222 10.32 -11.00 0.87
C GLY A 222 10.76 -11.11 -0.58
N THR A 223 12.05 -11.29 -0.84
CA THR A 223 12.60 -11.49 -2.18
C THR A 223 12.10 -12.76 -2.84
N ILE A 224 11.85 -13.84 -2.06
CA ILE A 224 11.48 -15.15 -2.60
C ILE A 224 10.17 -15.10 -3.40
N PRO A 225 9.04 -14.63 -2.86
CA PRO A 225 7.80 -14.54 -3.63
C PRO A 225 7.92 -13.58 -4.80
N ALA A 226 8.67 -12.48 -4.68
CA ALA A 226 8.93 -11.55 -5.77
C ALA A 226 9.66 -12.23 -6.94
N ALA A 227 10.75 -12.91 -6.67
CA ALA A 227 11.55 -13.60 -7.69
C ALA A 227 10.76 -14.70 -8.40
N LEU A 228 9.93 -15.45 -7.67
CA LEU A 228 9.10 -16.50 -8.23
C LEU A 228 8.08 -15.98 -9.25
N THR A 229 7.59 -14.75 -9.10
CA THR A 229 6.58 -14.17 -9.99
C THR A 229 7.18 -13.49 -11.23
N TYR A 230 8.48 -13.24 -11.25
CA TYR A 230 9.16 -12.52 -12.35
C TYR A 230 8.88 -13.14 -13.72
N TYR A 231 9.00 -14.46 -13.83
CA TYR A 231 8.80 -15.17 -15.09
C TYR A 231 7.38 -14.97 -15.67
N TRP A 232 6.35 -15.10 -14.84
CA TRP A 232 4.96 -14.92 -15.28
C TRP A 232 4.64 -13.45 -15.55
N ARG A 233 5.19 -12.52 -14.76
CA ARG A 233 5.05 -11.08 -14.97
C ARG A 233 5.60 -10.67 -16.35
N MET A 234 6.75 -11.20 -16.76
CA MET A 234 7.35 -10.94 -18.07
C MET A 234 6.58 -11.57 -19.24
N LYS A 235 5.82 -12.63 -18.99
CA LYS A 235 4.99 -13.28 -20.01
C LYS A 235 3.63 -12.63 -20.25
N MET A 236 3.17 -11.75 -19.37
CA MET A 236 1.92 -11.03 -19.60
C MET A 236 2.02 -10.19 -20.87
N PRO A 237 1.00 -10.20 -21.77
CA PRO A 237 0.97 -9.29 -22.92
C PRO A 237 0.80 -7.84 -22.48
N GLU A 238 1.04 -6.87 -23.37
CA GLU A 238 0.66 -5.48 -23.11
C GLU A 238 -0.87 -5.35 -23.13
N THR A 239 -1.41 -4.36 -22.42
CA THR A 239 -2.85 -4.18 -22.33
C THR A 239 -3.45 -3.77 -23.69
N ALA A 240 -4.63 -4.31 -24.01
CA ALA A 240 -5.30 -4.01 -25.27
C ALA A 240 -5.66 -2.52 -25.40
N ARG A 241 -6.05 -1.88 -24.28
CA ARG A 241 -6.37 -0.44 -24.26
C ARG A 241 -5.15 0.41 -24.59
N TYR A 242 -3.99 0.08 -24.02
CA TYR A 242 -2.74 0.77 -24.39
C TYR A 242 -2.42 0.58 -25.87
N THR A 243 -2.44 -0.67 -26.33
CA THR A 243 -2.08 -1.00 -27.72
C THR A 243 -3.05 -0.37 -28.73
N ALA A 244 -4.35 -0.39 -28.46
CA ALA A 244 -5.35 0.15 -29.35
C ALA A 244 -5.43 1.70 -29.32
N LEU A 245 -5.49 2.30 -28.12
CA LEU A 245 -5.78 3.74 -27.98
C LEU A 245 -4.52 4.60 -27.95
N ILE A 246 -3.42 4.12 -27.37
CA ILE A 246 -2.19 4.91 -27.21
C ILE A 246 -1.17 4.58 -28.28
N ALA A 247 -0.87 3.28 -28.49
CA ALA A 247 0.02 2.84 -29.56
C ALA A 247 -0.67 2.86 -30.93
N ARG A 248 -1.96 3.16 -31.01
CA ARG A 248 -2.77 3.30 -32.24
C ARG A 248 -2.72 2.08 -33.15
N ASN A 249 -2.68 0.88 -32.56
CA ASN A 249 -2.63 -0.38 -33.29
C ASN A 249 -3.75 -1.33 -32.83
N ALA A 250 -4.99 -1.00 -33.24
CA ALA A 250 -6.18 -1.75 -32.88
C ALA A 250 -6.15 -3.20 -33.42
N GLN A 251 -5.53 -3.43 -34.58
CA GLN A 251 -5.40 -4.77 -35.17
C GLN A 251 -4.49 -5.69 -34.32
N HIS A 252 -3.35 -5.15 -33.87
CA HIS A 252 -2.44 -5.89 -33.00
C HIS A 252 -3.08 -6.16 -31.63
N ALA A 253 -3.84 -5.19 -31.10
CA ALA A 253 -4.63 -5.37 -29.88
C ALA A 253 -5.67 -6.49 -30.04
N ALA A 254 -6.42 -6.50 -31.15
CA ALA A 254 -7.41 -7.54 -31.47
C ALA A 254 -6.75 -8.91 -31.61
N ALA A 255 -5.62 -9.03 -32.30
CA ALA A 255 -4.89 -10.29 -32.47
C ALA A 255 -4.40 -10.84 -31.12
N ASN A 256 -3.80 -10.01 -30.27
CA ASN A 256 -3.35 -10.41 -28.95
C ASN A 256 -4.53 -10.86 -28.06
N MET A 257 -5.65 -10.12 -28.08
CA MET A 257 -6.81 -10.46 -27.27
C MET A 257 -7.56 -11.66 -27.80
N SER A 258 -7.56 -11.90 -29.10
CA SER A 258 -8.12 -13.13 -29.69
C SER A 258 -7.43 -14.39 -29.12
N GLN A 259 -6.11 -14.35 -28.96
CA GLN A 259 -5.36 -15.43 -28.34
C GLN A 259 -5.68 -15.59 -26.85
N VAL A 260 -5.81 -14.47 -26.13
CA VAL A 260 -6.07 -14.48 -24.68
C VAL A 260 -7.49 -14.92 -24.36
N LEU A 261 -8.48 -14.43 -25.13
CA LEU A 261 -9.91 -14.72 -24.91
C LEU A 261 -10.38 -16.03 -25.58
N ASN A 262 -9.53 -16.67 -26.41
CA ASN A 262 -9.92 -17.78 -27.28
C ASN A 262 -11.18 -17.48 -28.13
N THR A 263 -11.27 -16.23 -28.60
CA THR A 263 -12.41 -15.72 -29.38
C THR A 263 -11.87 -14.92 -30.53
N GLU A 264 -12.35 -15.16 -31.75
CA GLU A 264 -11.92 -14.41 -32.90
C GLU A 264 -12.44 -12.97 -32.83
N ILE A 265 -11.52 -12.00 -32.75
CA ILE A 265 -11.82 -10.57 -32.73
C ILE A 265 -11.23 -9.97 -34.00
N VAL A 266 -12.10 -9.62 -34.94
CA VAL A 266 -11.70 -8.96 -36.21
C VAL A 266 -12.13 -7.51 -36.13
N GLU A 267 -11.15 -6.61 -36.05
CA GLU A 267 -11.38 -5.16 -36.16
C GLU A 267 -11.52 -4.74 -37.61
N ASP A 268 -12.48 -3.87 -37.86
CA ASP A 268 -12.67 -3.21 -39.15
C ASP A 268 -11.55 -2.17 -39.33
N LYS A 269 -10.85 -2.22 -40.47
CA LYS A 269 -9.74 -1.30 -40.78
C LYS A 269 -10.18 0.15 -40.80
N ASP A 270 -11.34 0.41 -41.42
CA ASP A 270 -11.89 1.75 -41.54
C ASP A 270 -12.26 2.35 -40.20
N GLN A 271 -12.86 1.53 -39.30
CA GLN A 271 -13.16 1.95 -37.92
C GLN A 271 -11.90 2.15 -37.06
N ALA A 272 -10.88 1.31 -37.24
CA ALA A 272 -9.60 1.46 -36.56
C ALA A 272 -8.85 2.73 -36.97
N GLU A 273 -8.88 3.07 -38.28
CA GLU A 273 -8.30 4.31 -38.81
C GLU A 273 -9.07 5.55 -38.32
N LEU A 274 -10.40 5.53 -38.34
CA LEU A 274 -11.25 6.60 -37.80
C LEU A 274 -11.01 6.82 -36.30
N ALA A 275 -10.93 5.75 -35.51
CA ALA A 275 -10.66 5.84 -34.08
C ALA A 275 -9.25 6.39 -33.80
N SER A 276 -8.24 6.02 -34.61
CA SER A 276 -6.88 6.55 -34.49
C SER A 276 -6.78 8.02 -34.91
N ALA A 277 -7.54 8.45 -35.91
CA ALA A 277 -7.60 9.83 -36.36
C ALA A 277 -8.35 10.74 -35.36
N SER A 278 -9.45 10.28 -34.79
CA SER A 278 -10.20 11.03 -33.77
C SER A 278 -9.42 11.15 -32.45
N ALA A 279 -8.67 10.12 -32.06
CA ALA A 279 -7.78 10.18 -30.90
C ALA A 279 -6.64 11.20 -31.07
N GLY A 280 -6.18 11.44 -32.33
CA GLY A 280 -5.13 12.42 -32.61
C GLY A 280 -5.56 13.88 -32.50
N ASN A 281 -6.83 14.19 -32.74
CA ASN A 281 -7.36 15.55 -32.69
C ASN A 281 -7.66 16.05 -31.28
N ASN A 282 -7.77 15.17 -30.27
CA ASN A 282 -8.12 15.48 -28.89
C ASN A 282 -6.97 15.21 -27.90
N GLU A 283 -5.72 15.44 -28.27
CA GLU A 283 -4.56 15.26 -27.39
C GLU A 283 -4.39 16.46 -26.42
N TRP A 284 -5.13 16.45 -25.34
CA TRP A 284 -4.89 17.37 -24.23
C TRP A 284 -4.05 16.71 -23.13
N GLY A 285 -3.12 17.45 -22.55
CA GLY A 285 -2.21 16.97 -21.50
C GLY A 285 -2.75 17.19 -20.08
N LEU A 286 -2.02 16.70 -19.09
CA LEU A 286 -2.35 16.82 -17.66
C LEU A 286 -2.57 18.29 -17.21
N PHE A 287 -1.83 19.23 -17.75
CA PHE A 287 -1.90 20.66 -17.39
C PHE A 287 -2.79 21.48 -18.34
N SER A 288 -3.55 20.82 -19.22
CA SER A 288 -4.45 21.52 -20.12
C SER A 288 -5.69 22.04 -19.39
N PRO A 289 -6.31 23.15 -19.84
CA PRO A 289 -7.58 23.62 -19.29
C PRO A 289 -8.70 22.58 -19.41
N GLN A 290 -8.69 21.76 -20.47
CA GLN A 290 -9.65 20.70 -20.69
C GLN A 290 -9.56 19.62 -19.59
N PHE A 291 -8.34 19.17 -19.25
CA PHE A 291 -8.14 18.23 -18.15
C PHE A 291 -8.64 18.80 -16.82
N LEU A 292 -8.21 20.03 -16.51
CA LEU A 292 -8.59 20.67 -15.24
C LEU A 292 -10.12 20.83 -15.10
N ARG A 293 -10.80 21.18 -16.20
CA ARG A 293 -12.26 21.34 -16.19
C ARG A 293 -12.98 19.99 -16.03
N ARG A 294 -12.52 18.92 -16.71
CA ARG A 294 -13.17 17.59 -16.70
C ARG A 294 -12.79 16.74 -15.50
N HIS A 295 -11.51 16.74 -15.12
CA HIS A 295 -10.93 15.80 -14.15
C HIS A 295 -10.22 16.46 -12.96
N GLY A 296 -10.13 17.80 -12.91
CA GLY A 296 -9.42 18.50 -11.84
C GLY A 296 -10.01 18.21 -10.45
N LEU A 297 -11.34 18.26 -10.31
CA LEU A 297 -12.02 17.92 -9.05
C LEU A 297 -11.89 16.44 -8.71
N HIS A 298 -11.92 15.55 -9.70
CA HIS A 298 -11.72 14.12 -9.50
C HIS A 298 -10.30 13.84 -8.98
N LEU A 299 -9.28 14.49 -9.58
CA LEU A 299 -7.90 14.36 -9.12
C LEU A 299 -7.72 14.93 -7.73
N LEU A 300 -8.34 16.06 -7.40
CA LEU A 300 -8.34 16.63 -6.05
C LEU A 300 -9.01 15.65 -5.06
N GLY A 301 -10.14 15.05 -5.41
CA GLY A 301 -10.84 14.06 -4.58
C GLY A 301 -9.98 12.84 -4.30
N THR A 302 -9.39 12.24 -5.34
CA THR A 302 -8.56 11.03 -5.19
C THR A 302 -7.25 11.30 -4.44
N THR A 303 -6.59 12.42 -4.69
CA THR A 303 -5.35 12.82 -3.98
C THR A 303 -5.60 13.12 -2.51
N SER A 304 -6.63 13.91 -2.20
CA SER A 304 -6.92 14.32 -0.83
C SER A 304 -7.42 13.17 0.03
N THR A 305 -8.29 12.30 -0.50
CA THR A 305 -8.79 11.14 0.25
C THR A 305 -7.68 10.13 0.53
N TRP A 306 -6.81 9.85 -0.43
CA TRP A 306 -5.68 8.97 -0.21
C TRP A 306 -4.65 9.56 0.77
N PHE A 307 -4.34 10.86 0.64
CA PHE A 307 -3.48 11.59 1.57
C PHE A 307 -3.97 11.48 3.02
N LEU A 308 -5.25 11.77 3.26
CA LEU A 308 -5.85 11.76 4.60
C LEU A 308 -5.93 10.35 5.17
N LEU A 309 -6.26 9.36 4.34
CA LEU A 309 -6.25 7.95 4.75
C LEU A 309 -4.87 7.52 5.22
N ASP A 310 -3.84 7.76 4.40
CA ASP A 310 -2.50 7.24 4.66
C ASP A 310 -1.86 7.88 5.90
N ILE A 311 -2.24 9.09 6.30
CA ILE A 311 -1.86 9.67 7.60
C ILE A 311 -2.29 8.72 8.73
N ALA A 312 -3.55 8.31 8.76
CA ALA A 312 -4.06 7.44 9.80
C ALA A 312 -3.55 5.99 9.66
N PHE A 313 -3.59 5.45 8.44
CA PHE A 313 -3.26 4.05 8.16
C PHE A 313 -1.79 3.73 8.47
N TYR A 314 -0.85 4.55 8.01
CA TYR A 314 0.58 4.33 8.26
C TYR A 314 1.00 4.66 9.68
N SER A 315 0.41 5.67 10.33
CA SER A 315 0.60 5.93 11.76
C SER A 315 0.28 4.69 12.59
N GLN A 316 -0.84 4.06 12.33
CA GLN A 316 -1.26 2.86 13.05
C GLN A 316 -0.39 1.64 12.75
N ASN A 317 -0.09 1.39 11.47
CA ASN A 317 0.67 0.20 11.07
C ASN A 317 2.12 0.22 11.55
N LEU A 318 2.82 1.35 11.39
CA LEU A 318 4.24 1.45 11.72
C LEU A 318 4.49 1.51 13.24
N PHE A 319 3.57 2.10 13.99
CA PHE A 319 3.70 2.30 15.45
C PHE A 319 2.77 1.41 16.28
N GLN A 320 2.15 0.41 15.68
CA GLN A 320 1.28 -0.56 16.37
C GLN A 320 1.95 -1.17 17.60
N LYS A 321 3.23 -1.55 17.50
CA LYS A 321 4.01 -2.10 18.61
C LYS A 321 4.15 -1.13 19.78
N ASP A 322 4.34 0.15 19.50
CA ASP A 322 4.51 1.20 20.51
C ASP A 322 3.17 1.49 21.20
N ILE A 323 2.07 1.55 20.44
CA ILE A 323 0.72 1.70 20.96
C ILE A 323 0.38 0.53 21.90
N PHE A 324 0.60 -0.70 21.46
CA PHE A 324 0.28 -1.91 22.24
C PHE A 324 1.16 -2.08 23.46
N SER A 325 2.41 -1.65 23.40
CA SER A 325 3.31 -1.64 24.55
C SER A 325 2.85 -0.60 25.61
N LYS A 326 2.45 0.60 25.18
CA LYS A 326 1.99 1.65 26.09
C LYS A 326 0.61 1.38 26.68
N VAL A 327 -0.26 0.70 25.95
CA VAL A 327 -1.55 0.23 26.49
C VAL A 327 -1.38 -0.93 27.48
N GLY A 328 -0.25 -1.66 27.40
CA GLY A 328 0.07 -2.78 28.30
C GLY A 328 -0.33 -4.16 27.75
N TRP A 329 -0.69 -4.26 26.47
CA TRP A 329 -0.99 -5.55 25.84
C TRP A 329 0.27 -6.33 25.46
N ILE A 330 1.34 -5.65 25.04
CA ILE A 330 2.67 -6.21 24.92
C ILE A 330 3.42 -5.93 26.22
N PRO A 331 4.07 -6.94 26.86
CA PRO A 331 4.83 -6.74 28.09
C PRO A 331 5.92 -5.67 27.93
N PRO A 332 6.35 -5.03 29.03
CA PRO A 332 7.42 -4.04 28.98
C PRO A 332 8.73 -4.61 28.38
N PRO A 333 9.48 -3.85 27.59
CA PRO A 333 10.70 -4.33 26.92
C PRO A 333 11.76 -4.90 27.88
N LYS A 334 11.82 -4.42 29.11
CA LYS A 334 12.74 -4.90 30.15
C LYS A 334 12.50 -6.35 30.58
N THR A 335 11.25 -6.82 30.53
CA THR A 335 10.88 -8.16 30.97
C THR A 335 11.20 -9.25 29.95
N MET A 336 11.71 -8.88 28.79
CA MET A 336 11.97 -9.77 27.65
C MET A 336 13.41 -9.67 27.16
N ASN A 337 13.91 -10.72 26.52
CA ASN A 337 15.11 -10.65 25.72
C ASN A 337 14.81 -10.07 24.32
N ALA A 338 15.85 -9.78 23.55
CA ALA A 338 15.73 -9.11 22.25
C ALA A 338 14.91 -9.92 21.22
N ILE A 339 15.09 -11.25 21.17
CA ILE A 339 14.43 -12.11 20.19
C ILE A 339 12.97 -12.36 20.61
N GLU A 340 12.70 -12.49 21.92
CA GLU A 340 11.33 -12.63 22.43
C GLU A 340 10.50 -11.37 22.15
N GLU A 341 11.09 -10.19 22.22
CA GLU A 341 10.40 -8.94 21.86
C GLU A 341 9.93 -8.95 20.41
N VAL A 342 10.78 -9.39 19.47
CA VAL A 342 10.39 -9.57 18.04
C VAL A 342 9.24 -10.56 17.91
N PHE A 343 9.29 -11.68 18.62
CA PHE A 343 8.23 -12.68 18.61
C PHE A 343 6.88 -12.11 19.11
N ARG A 344 6.89 -11.34 20.20
CA ARG A 344 5.66 -10.72 20.76
C ARG A 344 5.07 -9.67 19.84
N ILE A 345 5.90 -8.83 19.23
CA ILE A 345 5.48 -7.82 18.26
C ILE A 345 4.88 -8.51 17.01
N ALA A 346 5.56 -9.52 16.48
CA ALA A 346 5.11 -10.24 15.30
C ALA A 346 3.78 -10.96 15.55
N ARG A 347 3.59 -11.56 16.75
CA ARG A 347 2.32 -12.18 17.14
C ARG A 347 1.18 -11.16 17.20
N ALA A 348 1.43 -9.99 17.75
CA ALA A 348 0.44 -8.93 17.81
C ALA A 348 0.02 -8.46 16.40
N GLN A 349 0.98 -8.24 15.53
CA GLN A 349 0.72 -7.84 14.15
C GLN A 349 -0.02 -8.93 13.35
N ALA A 350 0.36 -10.20 13.52
CA ALA A 350 -0.32 -11.33 12.89
C ALA A 350 -1.81 -11.41 13.29
N LEU A 351 -2.13 -11.20 14.57
CA LEU A 351 -3.51 -11.23 15.05
C LEU A 351 -4.34 -10.09 14.44
N ILE A 352 -3.82 -8.88 14.39
CA ILE A 352 -4.51 -7.74 13.75
C ILE A 352 -4.69 -7.97 12.23
N ALA A 353 -3.65 -8.46 11.56
CA ALA A 353 -3.74 -8.75 10.14
C ALA A 353 -4.78 -9.83 9.83
N LEU A 354 -4.80 -10.91 10.62
CA LEU A 354 -5.71 -12.03 10.43
C LEU A 354 -7.18 -11.68 10.77
N CYS A 355 -7.40 -10.92 11.87
CA CYS A 355 -8.75 -10.66 12.36
C CYS A 355 -9.36 -9.34 11.84
N GLY A 356 -8.54 -8.36 11.44
CA GLY A 356 -9.01 -7.05 10.98
C GLY A 356 -8.67 -6.80 9.50
N THR A 357 -7.39 -6.80 9.16
CA THR A 357 -6.89 -6.36 7.84
C THR A 357 -7.41 -7.25 6.70
N ILE A 358 -7.16 -8.54 6.78
CA ILE A 358 -7.56 -9.50 5.72
C ILE A 358 -9.07 -9.56 5.56
N PRO A 359 -9.88 -9.74 6.61
CA PRO A 359 -11.33 -9.74 6.45
C PRO A 359 -11.84 -8.44 5.81
N GLY A 360 -11.33 -7.27 6.22
CA GLY A 360 -11.72 -5.99 5.64
C GLY A 360 -11.51 -5.93 4.13
N TYR A 361 -10.36 -6.35 3.63
CA TYR A 361 -10.09 -6.42 2.19
C TYR A 361 -11.07 -7.33 1.44
N TRP A 362 -11.34 -8.53 1.98
CA TRP A 362 -12.24 -9.47 1.32
C TRP A 362 -13.69 -9.01 1.33
N PHE A 363 -14.13 -8.29 2.37
CA PHE A 363 -15.43 -7.62 2.34
C PHE A 363 -15.49 -6.59 1.20
N THR A 364 -14.42 -5.83 0.96
CA THR A 364 -14.39 -4.95 -0.23
C THR A 364 -14.48 -5.75 -1.52
N VAL A 365 -13.72 -6.83 -1.70
CA VAL A 365 -13.78 -7.67 -2.91
C VAL A 365 -15.19 -8.14 -3.21
N PHE A 366 -15.92 -8.59 -2.19
CA PHE A 366 -17.30 -9.10 -2.38
C PHE A 366 -18.33 -7.99 -2.62
N PHE A 367 -18.17 -6.82 -2.01
CA PHE A 367 -19.22 -5.80 -2.00
C PHE A 367 -18.98 -4.62 -2.93
N ILE A 368 -17.77 -4.41 -3.46
CA ILE A 368 -17.40 -3.22 -4.23
C ILE A 368 -18.24 -3.02 -5.49
N ASP A 369 -18.55 -4.08 -6.20
CA ASP A 369 -19.39 -4.02 -7.42
C ASP A 369 -20.91 -4.11 -7.10
N ILE A 370 -21.28 -4.39 -5.84
CA ILE A 370 -22.68 -4.42 -5.37
C ILE A 370 -23.07 -3.07 -4.75
N VAL A 371 -22.24 -2.56 -3.82
CA VAL A 371 -22.53 -1.33 -3.07
C VAL A 371 -22.03 -0.09 -3.82
N GLY A 372 -20.86 -0.16 -4.43
CA GLY A 372 -20.20 0.97 -5.13
C GLY A 372 -19.02 1.53 -4.36
N ARG A 373 -18.18 2.28 -5.08
CA ARG A 373 -16.90 2.80 -4.55
C ARG A 373 -17.12 3.95 -3.56
N PHE A 374 -17.99 4.87 -3.94
CA PHE A 374 -18.33 6.04 -3.14
C PHE A 374 -18.90 5.66 -1.77
N ALA A 375 -19.90 4.80 -1.74
CA ALA A 375 -20.58 4.42 -0.50
C ALA A 375 -19.65 3.63 0.45
N ILE A 376 -18.83 2.71 -0.09
CA ILE A 376 -17.85 1.95 0.71
C ILE A 376 -16.78 2.89 1.27
N GLN A 377 -16.27 3.85 0.50
CA GLN A 377 -15.30 4.82 0.97
C GLN A 377 -15.84 5.71 2.09
N LEU A 378 -17.04 6.24 1.89
CA LEU A 378 -17.72 7.10 2.87
C LEU A 378 -17.97 6.35 4.19
N MET A 379 -18.54 5.13 4.09
CA MET A 379 -18.81 4.26 5.24
C MET A 379 -17.51 3.92 5.99
N GLY A 380 -16.45 3.55 5.26
CA GLY A 380 -15.17 3.21 5.86
C GLY A 380 -14.56 4.37 6.65
N PHE A 381 -14.49 5.58 6.08
CA PHE A 381 -14.01 6.77 6.80
C PHE A 381 -14.88 7.11 8.03
N PHE A 382 -16.21 7.00 7.89
CA PHE A 382 -17.13 7.21 9.01
C PHE A 382 -16.84 6.22 10.15
N MET A 383 -16.77 4.93 9.86
CA MET A 383 -16.53 3.90 10.87
C MET A 383 -15.13 4.00 11.49
N MET A 384 -14.10 4.32 10.69
CA MET A 384 -12.76 4.62 11.23
C MET A 384 -12.79 5.78 12.22
N THR A 385 -13.52 6.85 11.91
CA THR A 385 -13.71 7.99 12.83
C THR A 385 -14.37 7.55 14.12
N VAL A 386 -15.47 6.78 14.04
CA VAL A 386 -16.21 6.28 15.20
C VAL A 386 -15.31 5.40 16.10
N PHE A 387 -14.61 4.42 15.52
CA PHE A 387 -13.75 3.53 16.30
C PHE A 387 -12.53 4.25 16.89
N MET A 388 -11.94 5.22 16.16
CA MET A 388 -10.87 6.07 16.69
C MET A 388 -11.33 6.89 17.89
N LEU A 389 -12.53 7.49 17.82
CA LEU A 389 -13.12 8.21 18.96
C LEU A 389 -13.43 7.24 20.10
N GLY A 390 -13.93 6.03 19.81
CA GLY A 390 -14.15 4.98 20.80
C GLY A 390 -12.88 4.51 21.52
N LEU A 391 -11.70 4.66 20.88
CA LEU A 391 -10.39 4.43 21.51
C LEU A 391 -9.91 5.65 22.31
N ALA A 392 -10.08 6.86 21.75
CA ALA A 392 -9.52 8.09 22.30
C ALA A 392 -10.32 8.63 23.52
N VAL A 393 -11.66 8.61 23.46
CA VAL A 393 -12.52 9.16 24.51
C VAL A 393 -12.34 8.39 25.82
N PRO A 394 -12.57 7.07 25.88
CA PRO A 394 -12.37 6.28 27.11
C PRO A 394 -10.94 5.76 27.25
N TYR A 395 -9.90 6.49 26.81
CA TYR A 395 -8.53 6.01 26.77
C TYR A 395 -8.04 5.47 28.13
N HIS A 396 -8.38 6.17 29.23
CA HIS A 396 -8.01 5.73 30.58
C HIS A 396 -8.66 4.40 30.98
N HIS A 397 -9.88 4.12 30.53
CA HIS A 397 -10.53 2.82 30.74
C HIS A 397 -9.73 1.71 30.06
N TRP A 398 -9.26 1.93 28.84
CA TRP A 398 -8.50 0.93 28.08
C TRP A 398 -7.12 0.63 28.65
N THR A 399 -6.49 1.60 29.32
CA THR A 399 -5.18 1.43 29.96
C THR A 399 -5.24 0.79 31.34
N THR A 400 -6.44 0.54 31.89
CA THR A 400 -6.64 -0.15 33.17
C THR A 400 -6.48 -1.66 33.00
N ALA A 401 -5.86 -2.31 33.97
CA ALA A 401 -5.67 -3.77 33.97
C ALA A 401 -6.98 -4.52 33.70
N GLY A 402 -6.94 -5.48 32.79
CA GLY A 402 -8.11 -6.29 32.38
C GLY A 402 -8.88 -5.75 31.18
N HIS A 403 -8.67 -4.50 30.73
CA HIS A 403 -9.40 -3.90 29.60
C HIS A 403 -8.57 -3.79 28.31
N HIS A 404 -7.28 -4.16 28.33
CA HIS A 404 -6.38 -4.06 27.18
C HIS A 404 -6.87 -4.83 25.94
N THR A 405 -7.51 -5.99 26.14
CA THR A 405 -8.07 -6.79 25.05
C THR A 405 -9.18 -6.03 24.31
N GLY A 406 -10.03 -5.30 25.04
CA GLY A 406 -11.06 -4.45 24.44
C GLY A 406 -10.47 -3.37 23.52
N PHE A 407 -9.38 -2.72 23.96
CA PHE A 407 -8.64 -1.78 23.13
C PHE A 407 -8.17 -2.42 21.82
N VAL A 408 -7.53 -3.60 21.90
CA VAL A 408 -7.00 -4.31 20.73
C VAL A 408 -8.10 -4.71 19.75
N VAL A 409 -9.26 -5.15 20.25
CA VAL A 409 -10.43 -5.48 19.42
C VAL A 409 -10.95 -4.23 18.70
N MET A 410 -11.15 -3.13 19.42
CA MET A 410 -11.59 -1.85 18.83
C MET A 410 -10.56 -1.33 17.83
N TYR A 411 -9.28 -1.46 18.14
CA TYR A 411 -8.19 -1.11 17.23
C TYR A 411 -8.19 -1.99 15.98
N GLY A 412 -8.48 -3.28 16.10
CA GLY A 412 -8.66 -4.20 14.96
C GLY A 412 -9.80 -3.77 14.04
N PHE A 413 -10.90 -3.22 14.57
CA PHE A 413 -11.99 -2.69 13.77
C PHE A 413 -11.59 -1.44 12.97
N THR A 414 -10.65 -0.62 13.44
CA THR A 414 -10.14 0.49 12.62
C THR A 414 -9.44 -0.04 11.36
N PHE A 415 -8.69 -1.13 11.45
CA PHE A 415 -8.09 -1.80 10.29
C PHE A 415 -9.12 -2.49 9.40
N PHE A 416 -10.11 -3.13 9.99
CA PHE A 416 -11.19 -3.73 9.23
C PHE A 416 -11.88 -2.70 8.33
N PHE A 417 -12.33 -1.59 8.90
CA PHE A 417 -13.04 -0.55 8.15
C PHE A 417 -12.13 0.33 7.28
N ALA A 418 -10.83 0.42 7.58
CA ALA A 418 -9.87 1.00 6.65
C ALA A 418 -9.83 0.19 5.35
N ASN A 419 -9.77 -1.13 5.44
CA ASN A 419 -9.64 -2.04 4.32
C ASN A 419 -10.99 -2.40 3.66
N PHE A 420 -12.08 -2.49 4.44
CA PHE A 420 -13.45 -2.45 3.93
C PHE A 420 -13.90 -0.99 3.77
N GLY A 421 -13.13 -0.20 3.06
CA GLY A 421 -13.36 1.23 2.95
C GLY A 421 -12.28 1.93 2.15
N PRO A 422 -11.78 3.06 2.66
CA PRO A 422 -10.95 3.97 1.90
C PRO A 422 -9.63 3.36 1.42
N ASN A 423 -9.01 2.45 2.16
CA ASN A 423 -7.72 1.87 1.73
C ASN A 423 -7.84 1.10 0.41
N SER A 424 -8.97 0.43 0.17
CA SER A 424 -9.22 -0.24 -1.11
C SER A 424 -9.74 0.73 -2.17
N THR A 425 -10.67 1.61 -1.83
CA THR A 425 -11.32 2.48 -2.82
C THR A 425 -10.42 3.58 -3.33
N THR A 426 -9.52 4.14 -2.52
CA THR A 426 -8.52 5.12 -2.97
C THR A 426 -7.53 4.54 -4.00
N PHE A 427 -7.33 3.23 -3.99
CA PHE A 427 -6.57 2.52 -5.00
C PHE A 427 -7.41 2.22 -6.27
N ILE A 428 -8.68 1.82 -6.10
CA ILE A 428 -9.55 1.40 -7.20
C ILE A 428 -9.99 2.59 -8.04
N VAL A 429 -10.49 3.64 -7.42
CA VAL A 429 -11.12 4.77 -8.11
C VAL A 429 -10.19 5.45 -9.12
N PRO A 430 -8.93 5.84 -8.79
CA PRO A 430 -8.06 6.48 -9.77
C PRO A 430 -7.73 5.58 -10.98
N ALA A 431 -7.79 4.25 -10.81
CA ALA A 431 -7.59 3.31 -11.90
C ALA A 431 -8.78 3.23 -12.87
N GLU A 432 -9.96 3.69 -12.45
CA GLU A 432 -11.20 3.61 -13.23
C GLU A 432 -11.61 4.92 -13.89
N ILE A 433 -11.34 6.08 -13.25
CA ILE A 433 -11.97 7.36 -13.66
C ILE A 433 -11.15 8.21 -14.63
N PHE A 434 -9.86 7.96 -14.77
CA PHE A 434 -9.00 8.78 -15.61
C PHE A 434 -8.84 8.21 -17.03
N PRO A 435 -8.61 9.07 -18.04
CA PRO A 435 -8.45 8.65 -19.42
C PRO A 435 -7.22 7.75 -19.60
N ALA A 436 -7.28 6.82 -20.57
CA ALA A 436 -6.29 5.78 -20.79
C ALA A 436 -4.86 6.31 -20.92
N ARG A 437 -4.68 7.46 -21.60
CA ARG A 437 -3.37 8.11 -21.83
C ARG A 437 -2.75 8.77 -20.60
N LEU A 438 -3.54 9.07 -19.55
CA LEU A 438 -3.10 9.72 -18.31
C LEU A 438 -3.44 8.87 -17.07
N ARG A 439 -3.99 7.67 -17.25
CA ARG A 439 -4.50 6.82 -16.17
C ARG A 439 -3.41 6.44 -15.18
N SER A 440 -2.29 5.93 -15.66
CA SER A 440 -1.16 5.55 -14.82
C SER A 440 -0.52 6.78 -14.15
N THR A 441 -0.42 7.90 -14.88
CA THR A 441 0.07 9.18 -14.33
C THR A 441 -0.83 9.71 -13.21
N CYS A 442 -2.14 9.80 -13.45
CA CYS A 442 -3.09 10.31 -12.44
C CYS A 442 -3.20 9.37 -11.23
N HIS A 443 -3.16 8.05 -11.45
CA HIS A 443 -3.07 7.07 -10.38
C HIS A 443 -1.78 7.26 -9.57
N GLY A 444 -0.64 7.43 -10.25
CA GLY A 444 0.64 7.70 -9.61
C GLY A 444 0.65 8.98 -8.78
N ILE A 445 0.03 10.07 -9.26
CA ILE A 445 -0.13 11.33 -8.51
C ILE A 445 -1.01 11.11 -7.28
N SER A 446 -2.14 10.41 -7.43
CA SER A 446 -3.04 10.12 -6.31
C SER A 446 -2.36 9.26 -5.24
N ALA A 447 -1.63 8.22 -5.67
CA ALA A 447 -0.87 7.35 -4.77
C ALA A 447 0.32 8.08 -4.11
N ALA A 448 1.02 8.96 -4.84
CA ALA A 448 2.10 9.77 -4.29
C ALA A 448 1.59 10.76 -3.23
N ALA A 449 0.40 11.34 -3.43
CA ALA A 449 -0.25 12.13 -2.38
C ALA A 449 -0.54 11.28 -1.14
N GLY A 450 -1.01 10.03 -1.32
CA GLY A 450 -1.13 9.07 -0.23
C GLY A 450 0.19 8.85 0.50
N LYS A 451 1.29 8.62 -0.23
CA LYS A 451 2.61 8.43 0.40
C LYS A 451 3.15 9.68 1.09
N ALA A 452 2.81 10.88 0.60
CA ALA A 452 3.07 12.12 1.35
C ALA A 452 2.32 12.11 2.70
N GLY A 453 1.06 11.68 2.71
CA GLY A 453 0.28 11.46 3.93
C GLY A 453 0.92 10.40 4.85
N ALA A 454 1.38 9.27 4.28
CA ALA A 454 2.09 8.23 5.02
C ALA A 454 3.38 8.74 5.68
N ILE A 455 4.15 9.57 4.98
CA ILE A 455 5.36 10.22 5.51
C ILE A 455 5.00 11.13 6.68
N ILE A 456 3.99 11.99 6.51
CA ILE A 456 3.50 12.87 7.58
C ILE A 456 3.00 12.04 8.76
N GLY A 457 2.25 10.96 8.51
CA GLY A 457 1.78 10.04 9.54
C GLY A 457 2.94 9.37 10.29
N ALA A 458 3.92 8.84 9.56
CA ALA A 458 5.08 8.16 10.15
C ALA A 458 5.94 9.10 11.00
N PHE A 459 6.31 10.26 10.47
CA PHE A 459 7.10 11.24 11.22
C PHE A 459 6.28 11.96 12.29
N GLY A 460 5.07 12.42 11.93
CA GLY A 460 4.20 13.15 12.85
C GLY A 460 3.79 12.33 14.06
N PHE A 461 3.36 11.08 13.85
CA PHE A 461 2.95 10.20 14.96
C PHE A 461 4.12 9.82 15.86
N LEU A 462 5.31 9.61 15.30
CA LEU A 462 6.52 9.29 16.07
C LEU A 462 6.79 10.32 17.17
N TYR A 463 6.63 11.61 16.85
CA TYR A 463 6.82 12.70 17.80
C TYR A 463 5.54 13.02 18.59
N ALA A 464 4.40 13.03 17.94
CA ALA A 464 3.13 13.39 18.58
C ALA A 464 2.70 12.40 19.67
N ALA A 465 2.97 11.11 19.49
CA ALA A 465 2.59 10.06 20.45
C ALA A 465 3.45 10.05 21.72
N GLN A 466 4.55 10.83 21.79
CA GLN A 466 5.38 10.91 22.98
C GLN A 466 4.60 11.49 24.17
N ASP A 467 4.94 11.02 25.37
CA ASP A 467 4.34 11.52 26.61
C ASP A 467 4.71 12.99 26.81
N PRO A 468 3.75 13.89 27.14
CA PRO A 468 4.03 15.30 27.38
C PRO A 468 4.98 15.56 28.57
N HIS A 469 4.95 14.66 29.59
CA HIS A 469 5.69 14.82 30.82
C HIS A 469 6.94 13.92 30.93
N LYS A 470 6.89 12.76 30.25
CA LYS A 470 7.95 11.75 30.29
C LYS A 470 8.20 11.17 28.89
N PRO A 471 8.72 11.97 27.94
CA PRO A 471 9.07 11.46 26.63
C PRO A 471 10.19 10.41 26.74
N GLU A 472 10.31 9.55 25.75
CA GLU A 472 11.45 8.65 25.64
C GLU A 472 12.74 9.43 25.47
N ALA A 473 13.89 8.84 25.87
CA ALA A 473 15.20 9.49 25.79
C ALA A 473 15.50 9.99 24.36
N GLY A 474 15.80 11.27 24.23
CA GLY A 474 16.11 11.93 22.97
C GLY A 474 14.90 12.43 22.18
N TYR A 475 13.66 12.15 22.62
CA TYR A 475 12.45 12.70 21.99
C TYR A 475 11.99 13.99 22.67
N SER A 476 11.43 14.90 21.87
CA SER A 476 10.73 16.06 22.40
C SER A 476 9.39 15.65 23.03
N PRO A 477 8.89 16.40 24.03
CA PRO A 477 7.53 16.20 24.55
C PRO A 477 6.49 16.26 23.43
N GLY A 478 5.60 15.25 23.39
CA GLY A 478 4.51 15.18 22.42
C GLY A 478 3.17 15.53 23.02
N ILE A 479 2.08 15.12 22.35
CA ILE A 479 0.71 15.28 22.83
C ILE A 479 0.13 14.02 23.48
N GLY A 480 0.87 12.93 23.44
CA GLY A 480 0.48 11.61 23.94
C GLY A 480 -0.42 10.83 22.98
N ILE A 481 -0.49 9.50 23.17
CA ILE A 481 -1.25 8.60 22.28
C ILE A 481 -2.73 8.96 22.25
N ARG A 482 -3.34 9.31 23.38
CA ARG A 482 -4.75 9.70 23.44
C ARG A 482 -5.07 10.84 22.48
N ASN A 483 -4.29 11.93 22.55
CA ASN A 483 -4.51 13.10 21.71
C ASN A 483 -4.12 12.84 20.25
N ALA A 484 -3.09 11.99 20.02
CA ALA A 484 -2.75 11.54 18.68
C ALA A 484 -3.90 10.76 18.02
N LEU A 485 -4.62 9.90 18.78
CA LEU A 485 -5.81 9.21 18.27
C LEU A 485 -6.95 10.20 17.90
N PHE A 486 -7.14 11.28 18.65
CA PHE A 486 -8.09 12.35 18.27
C PHE A 486 -7.69 13.04 16.96
N VAL A 487 -6.40 13.29 16.75
CA VAL A 487 -5.89 13.85 15.47
C VAL A 487 -6.18 12.88 14.33
N LEU A 488 -5.93 11.58 14.50
CA LEU A 488 -6.24 10.57 13.49
C LEU A 488 -7.75 10.44 13.23
N ALA A 489 -8.60 10.58 14.25
CA ALA A 489 -10.05 10.65 14.06
C ALA A 489 -10.45 11.87 13.23
N GLY A 490 -9.84 13.03 13.48
CA GLY A 490 -10.05 14.25 12.69
C GLY A 490 -9.62 14.09 11.23
N THR A 491 -8.49 13.45 10.94
CA THR A 491 -8.04 13.19 9.57
C THR A 491 -9.00 12.25 8.83
N ASN A 492 -9.52 11.21 9.49
CA ASN A 492 -10.53 10.33 8.91
C ASN A 492 -11.85 11.06 8.63
N PHE A 493 -12.28 11.93 9.54
CA PHE A 493 -13.47 12.77 9.35
C PHE A 493 -13.32 13.72 8.14
N LEU A 494 -12.15 14.35 7.98
CA LEU A 494 -11.84 15.15 6.79
C LEU A 494 -11.83 14.30 5.53
N GLY A 495 -11.31 13.07 5.59
CA GLY A 495 -11.35 12.11 4.48
C GLY A 495 -12.78 11.78 4.06
N MET A 496 -13.70 11.64 5.02
CA MET A 496 -15.13 11.48 4.76
C MET A 496 -15.71 12.66 3.98
N ILE A 497 -15.37 13.90 4.38
CA ILE A 497 -15.82 15.11 3.66
C ILE A 497 -15.24 15.17 2.25
N MET A 498 -13.94 14.91 2.09
CA MET A 498 -13.28 14.94 0.78
C MET A 498 -13.76 13.83 -0.16
N THR A 499 -14.33 12.75 0.37
CA THR A 499 -14.96 11.70 -0.43
C THR A 499 -16.12 12.23 -1.28
N LEU A 500 -16.78 13.33 -0.88
CA LEU A 500 -17.84 13.97 -1.67
C LEU A 500 -17.37 14.46 -3.06
N LEU A 501 -16.07 14.62 -3.26
CA LEU A 501 -15.47 14.97 -4.56
C LEU A 501 -15.16 13.76 -5.43
N VAL A 502 -15.32 12.54 -4.90
CA VAL A 502 -15.00 11.30 -5.60
C VAL A 502 -16.23 10.81 -6.37
N PRO A 503 -16.13 10.63 -7.70
CA PRO A 503 -17.27 10.14 -8.49
C PRO A 503 -17.50 8.64 -8.28
N GLU A 504 -18.74 8.19 -8.44
CA GLU A 504 -19.06 6.77 -8.50
C GLU A 504 -18.76 6.21 -9.90
N SER A 505 -18.05 5.09 -9.96
CA SER A 505 -17.64 4.43 -11.20
C SER A 505 -18.34 3.07 -11.44
N LYS A 506 -19.16 2.65 -10.49
CA LYS A 506 -19.87 1.36 -10.55
C LYS A 506 -20.70 1.20 -11.83
N GLY A 507 -20.43 0.13 -12.56
CA GLY A 507 -21.24 -0.26 -13.73
C GLY A 507 -21.01 0.57 -15.00
N LEU A 508 -20.05 1.51 -14.99
CA LEU A 508 -19.66 2.29 -16.15
C LEU A 508 -18.42 1.68 -16.84
N SER A 509 -18.30 1.82 -18.17
CA SER A 509 -17.06 1.48 -18.86
C SER A 509 -15.97 2.52 -18.55
N LEU A 510 -14.71 2.19 -18.81
CA LEU A 510 -13.60 3.15 -18.58
C LEU A 510 -13.73 4.37 -19.50
N GLU A 511 -14.19 4.16 -20.69
CA GLU A 511 -14.40 5.18 -21.72
C GLU A 511 -15.61 6.08 -21.38
N GLU A 512 -16.70 5.49 -20.85
CA GLU A 512 -17.88 6.26 -20.40
C GLU A 512 -17.56 7.21 -19.27
N ILE A 513 -16.79 6.77 -18.26
CA ILE A 513 -16.49 7.59 -17.09
C ILE A 513 -15.39 8.61 -17.36
N SER A 514 -14.40 8.27 -18.20
CA SER A 514 -13.32 9.19 -18.58
C SER A 514 -13.75 10.22 -19.61
N LYS A 515 -14.93 10.05 -20.23
CA LYS A 515 -15.45 10.91 -21.30
C LYS A 515 -14.49 11.10 -22.47
N GLU A 516 -13.69 10.07 -22.77
CA GLU A 516 -12.73 10.11 -23.89
C GLU A 516 -13.40 10.19 -25.26
N THR A 517 -14.65 9.75 -25.38
CA THR A 517 -15.43 9.67 -26.62
C THR A 517 -16.42 10.82 -26.82
N VAL A 518 -16.48 11.78 -25.89
CA VAL A 518 -17.42 12.92 -25.97
C VAL A 518 -16.70 14.11 -26.62
N ASP A 519 -17.24 14.57 -27.74
CA ASP A 519 -16.76 15.78 -28.42
C ASP A 519 -16.95 17.02 -27.50
N ASP A 520 -16.05 18.00 -27.62
CA ASP A 520 -16.02 19.20 -26.75
C ASP A 520 -17.30 20.06 -26.84
N GLU A 521 -18.12 19.91 -27.88
CA GLU A 521 -19.37 20.63 -28.08
C GLU A 521 -20.55 20.12 -27.20
N GLU A 522 -20.54 18.85 -26.76
CA GLU A 522 -21.57 18.31 -25.87
C GLU A 522 -21.26 18.50 -24.36
N ALA A 523 -20.04 18.96 -24.03
CA ALA A 523 -19.55 19.09 -22.65
C ALA A 523 -19.58 20.54 -22.12
N ALA A 524 -20.03 21.51 -22.93
CA ALA A 524 -20.23 22.92 -22.58
C ALA A 524 -21.70 23.16 -22.24
#